data_2d426302f9e54143d260a5da0257a77c
#
_entry.id   2d426302f9e54143d260a5da0257a77c
#
_cell.length_a   1.000
_cell.length_b   1.000
_cell.length_c   1.000
_cell.angle_alpha   90.00
_cell.angle_beta   90.00
_cell.angle_gamma   90.00
#
_symmetry.space_group_name_H-M   'P 1'
#
loop_
_entity.id
_entity.type
_entity.pdbx_description
1 polymer ?
#
loop_
_entity_poly.entity_id
_entity_poly.type
_entity_poly.pdbx_seq_one_letter_code
_entity_poly.pdbx_strand_id
1 'polypeptide(L)'
;MLSEKSRPVIEATAAVVAEHMPEITPLFYAHMFEAHPELLDGVFSRANQRNGEQAQALAGSIVHFAVHLLEHPDTLPEAVLSRIAHKHTALGIVEEQYPLVYENLFWAIGEVLGDAVTPAVADAWTEVYWLMADALVKIEKGLYAQQANDRMWTDWKVVAKEPTGNAAVTFRFEPADDTPQTRGKAGGYVSVRLKVEDGLRQCRQYSLSEKAGSADERVITVKLDEGGEVSPMLIQNVEVGDVIELSNPYGDITLEDEGSTAPLVLATAGIGITPAAAILDALARQGSDRQVLLFHGDASWEAVALREQVTESLAALPHGDARLFLGVRPEHDPDGVTTVEGVMHFDDVELPRDGHYILCGPLAFMQSTRSKLIDAGVPATSIRYEIFGPDLWLAA
;
A
#
# COMPACT_ATOMS: atom_id res chain seq x y z
N MET A 1 24.83 -7.47 -6.13
CA MET A 1 25.61 -6.30 -5.64
C MET A 1 26.19 -5.58 -6.84
N LEU A 2 26.27 -4.24 -6.83
CA LEU A 2 26.81 -3.46 -7.95
C LEU A 2 28.30 -3.76 -8.17
N SER A 3 28.69 -4.01 -9.42
CA SER A 3 30.08 -4.34 -9.76
C SER A 3 31.04 -3.16 -9.57
N GLU A 4 32.33 -3.45 -9.35
CA GLU A 4 33.38 -2.43 -9.25
C GLU A 4 33.48 -1.58 -10.54
N LYS A 5 33.13 -2.17 -11.71
CA LYS A 5 33.10 -1.46 -13.01
C LYS A 5 31.97 -0.42 -13.05
N SER A 6 30.77 -0.79 -12.59
CA SER A 6 29.57 0.04 -12.71
C SER A 6 29.45 1.11 -11.61
N ARG A 7 29.97 0.83 -10.40
CA ARG A 7 29.88 1.76 -9.26
C ARG A 7 30.30 3.18 -9.57
N PRO A 8 31.52 3.48 -10.10
CA PRO A 8 31.92 4.85 -10.38
C PRO A 8 31.08 5.53 -11.48
N VAL A 9 30.50 4.74 -12.38
CA VAL A 9 29.61 5.25 -13.43
C VAL A 9 28.27 5.68 -12.82
N ILE A 10 27.70 4.84 -11.94
CA ILE A 10 26.46 5.18 -11.22
C ILE A 10 26.68 6.40 -10.30
N GLU A 11 27.78 6.45 -9.55
CA GLU A 11 28.14 7.64 -8.74
C GLU A 11 28.17 8.94 -9.58
N ALA A 12 28.71 8.88 -10.79
CA ALA A 12 28.81 10.04 -11.66
C ALA A 12 27.49 10.40 -12.36
N THR A 13 26.56 9.47 -12.52
CA THR A 13 25.36 9.66 -13.36
C THR A 13 24.04 9.63 -12.59
N ALA A 14 24.01 9.16 -11.34
CA ALA A 14 22.77 9.03 -10.57
C ALA A 14 22.03 10.37 -10.42
N ALA A 15 22.73 11.46 -10.12
CA ALA A 15 22.13 12.79 -10.01
C ALA A 15 21.53 13.28 -11.35
N VAL A 16 22.22 13.05 -12.45
CA VAL A 16 21.74 13.44 -13.79
C VAL A 16 20.51 12.65 -14.18
N VAL A 17 20.53 11.33 -13.96
CA VAL A 17 19.36 10.48 -14.23
C VAL A 17 18.18 10.89 -13.35
N ALA A 18 18.40 11.15 -12.06
CA ALA A 18 17.36 11.61 -11.15
C ALA A 18 16.71 12.92 -11.61
N GLU A 19 17.50 13.88 -12.06
CA GLU A 19 17.03 15.17 -12.58
C GLU A 19 16.12 15.02 -13.81
N HIS A 20 16.42 14.04 -14.69
CA HIS A 20 15.67 13.81 -15.93
C HIS A 20 14.54 12.75 -15.78
N MET A 21 14.43 12.07 -14.65
CA MET A 21 13.35 11.08 -14.44
C MET A 21 11.94 11.65 -14.67
N PRO A 22 11.62 12.92 -14.34
CA PRO A 22 10.32 13.51 -14.66
C PRO A 22 10.01 13.61 -16.16
N GLU A 23 11.01 13.56 -17.02
CA GLU A 23 10.86 13.52 -18.49
C GLU A 23 10.87 12.08 -19.01
N ILE A 24 11.76 11.24 -18.46
CA ILE A 24 11.94 9.83 -18.86
C ILE A 24 10.68 9.01 -18.58
N THR A 25 10.13 9.10 -17.36
CA THR A 25 9.05 8.17 -16.94
C THR A 25 7.73 8.37 -17.66
N PRO A 26 7.24 9.59 -17.95
CA PRO A 26 6.06 9.76 -18.79
C PRO A 26 6.27 9.25 -20.23
N LEU A 27 7.45 9.50 -20.81
CA LEU A 27 7.81 9.04 -22.15
C LEU A 27 7.86 7.50 -22.21
N PHE A 28 8.47 6.87 -21.20
CA PHE A 28 8.48 5.42 -21.03
C PHE A 28 7.06 4.82 -21.03
N TYR A 29 6.16 5.35 -20.19
CA TYR A 29 4.79 4.84 -20.13
C TYR A 29 4.02 5.06 -21.43
N ALA A 30 4.17 6.22 -22.06
CA ALA A 30 3.53 6.51 -23.35
C ALA A 30 3.98 5.50 -24.43
N HIS A 31 5.27 5.26 -24.55
CA HIS A 31 5.83 4.33 -25.53
C HIS A 31 5.40 2.88 -25.24
N MET A 32 5.47 2.47 -23.97
CA MET A 32 5.08 1.12 -23.57
C MET A 32 3.60 0.83 -23.84
N PHE A 33 2.68 1.78 -23.56
CA PHE A 33 1.25 1.58 -23.78
C PHE A 33 0.85 1.71 -25.26
N GLU A 34 1.61 2.44 -26.08
CA GLU A 34 1.44 2.45 -27.53
C GLU A 34 1.82 1.09 -28.14
N ALA A 35 2.92 0.49 -27.66
CA ALA A 35 3.38 -0.81 -28.11
C ALA A 35 2.56 -1.98 -27.52
N HIS A 36 2.06 -1.83 -26.28
CA HIS A 36 1.41 -2.87 -25.48
C HIS A 36 0.13 -2.35 -24.80
N PRO A 37 -0.92 -2.01 -25.58
CA PRO A 37 -2.17 -1.47 -25.04
C PRO A 37 -2.91 -2.46 -24.12
N GLU A 38 -2.67 -3.76 -24.24
CA GLU A 38 -3.22 -4.81 -23.38
C GLU A 38 -2.84 -4.62 -21.90
N LEU A 39 -1.74 -3.96 -21.59
CA LEU A 39 -1.31 -3.68 -20.21
C LEU A 39 -2.26 -2.72 -19.46
N LEU A 40 -3.06 -1.94 -20.19
CA LEU A 40 -4.10 -1.09 -19.60
C LEU A 40 -5.33 -1.89 -19.15
N ASP A 41 -5.45 -3.16 -19.56
CA ASP A 41 -6.53 -4.04 -19.15
C ASP A 41 -6.17 -4.79 -17.87
N GLY A 42 -6.43 -4.18 -16.73
CA GLY A 42 -6.34 -4.82 -15.42
C GLY A 42 -4.99 -4.71 -14.67
N VAL A 43 -3.92 -4.23 -15.32
CA VAL A 43 -2.60 -4.10 -14.67
C VAL A 43 -2.35 -2.67 -14.19
N PHE A 44 -2.46 -1.71 -15.08
CA PHE A 44 -2.16 -0.31 -14.77
C PHE A 44 -3.40 0.52 -14.48
N SER A 45 -3.33 1.32 -13.42
CA SER A 45 -4.37 2.30 -13.09
C SER A 45 -4.34 3.48 -14.06
N ARG A 46 -5.38 3.65 -14.86
CA ARG A 46 -5.51 4.79 -15.77
C ARG A 46 -5.56 6.14 -15.04
N ALA A 47 -6.11 6.17 -13.83
CA ALA A 47 -6.12 7.38 -13.01
C ALA A 47 -4.69 7.78 -12.62
N ASN A 48 -3.89 6.84 -12.10
CA ASN A 48 -2.50 7.11 -11.70
C ASN A 48 -1.59 7.42 -12.90
N GLN A 49 -1.96 6.97 -14.11
CA GLN A 49 -1.28 7.37 -15.34
C GLN A 49 -1.63 8.82 -15.72
N ARG A 50 -2.92 9.20 -15.67
CA ARG A 50 -3.37 10.55 -16.01
C ARG A 50 -2.81 11.64 -15.08
N ASN A 51 -2.70 11.36 -13.77
CA ASN A 51 -2.19 12.33 -12.79
C ASN A 51 -0.67 12.28 -12.60
N GLY A 52 0.03 11.34 -13.28
CA GLY A 52 1.49 11.21 -13.23
C GLY A 52 2.05 10.54 -11.97
N GLU A 53 1.22 10.11 -11.02
CA GLU A 53 1.67 9.49 -9.78
C GLU A 53 2.43 8.19 -10.01
N GLN A 54 2.01 7.38 -10.99
CA GLN A 54 2.70 6.15 -11.36
C GLN A 54 4.14 6.44 -11.86
N ALA A 55 4.29 7.48 -12.69
CA ALA A 55 5.58 7.90 -13.21
C ALA A 55 6.52 8.38 -12.08
N GLN A 56 5.99 9.18 -11.15
CA GLN A 56 6.75 9.66 -10.00
C GLN A 56 7.19 8.52 -9.08
N ALA A 57 6.32 7.54 -8.79
CA ALA A 57 6.64 6.40 -7.96
C ALA A 57 7.73 5.52 -8.58
N LEU A 58 7.67 5.27 -9.89
CA LEU A 58 8.72 4.53 -10.59
C LEU A 58 10.06 5.27 -10.53
N ALA A 59 10.05 6.58 -10.83
CA ALA A 59 11.23 7.43 -10.74
C ALA A 59 11.87 7.37 -9.35
N GLY A 60 11.07 7.60 -8.30
CA GLY A 60 11.52 7.54 -6.91
C GLY A 60 12.12 6.18 -6.56
N SER A 61 11.48 5.09 -6.98
CA SER A 61 11.95 3.72 -6.69
C SER A 61 13.31 3.42 -7.33
N ILE A 62 13.51 3.79 -8.60
CA ILE A 62 14.78 3.55 -9.32
C ILE A 62 15.91 4.37 -8.71
N VAL A 63 15.66 5.67 -8.45
CA VAL A 63 16.65 6.57 -7.86
C VAL A 63 17.02 6.09 -6.44
N HIS A 64 16.02 5.79 -5.62
CA HIS A 64 16.25 5.28 -4.27
C HIS A 64 17.07 3.99 -4.27
N PHE A 65 16.75 3.05 -5.17
CA PHE A 65 17.49 1.81 -5.29
C PHE A 65 18.95 2.04 -5.70
N ALA A 66 19.20 2.89 -6.70
CA ALA A 66 20.55 3.23 -7.15
C ALA A 66 21.38 3.90 -6.02
N VAL A 67 20.80 4.88 -5.31
CA VAL A 67 21.45 5.54 -4.17
C VAL A 67 21.74 4.55 -3.06
N HIS A 68 20.81 3.67 -2.71
CA HIS A 68 21.03 2.63 -1.72
C HIS A 68 22.22 1.73 -2.05
N LEU A 69 22.36 1.30 -3.32
CA LEU A 69 23.51 0.48 -3.76
C LEU A 69 24.86 1.21 -3.62
N LEU A 70 24.86 2.55 -3.69
CA LEU A 70 26.07 3.35 -3.49
C LEU A 70 26.41 3.51 -2.01
N GLU A 71 25.42 3.78 -1.15
CA GLU A 71 25.59 4.02 0.28
C GLU A 71 25.77 2.72 1.07
N HIS A 72 25.12 1.65 0.65
CA HIS A 72 25.08 0.35 1.31
C HIS A 72 25.50 -0.78 0.35
N PRO A 73 26.81 -0.92 0.05
CA PRO A 73 27.28 -1.82 -1.00
C PRO A 73 27.00 -3.29 -0.76
N ASP A 74 26.73 -3.69 0.47
CA ASP A 74 26.56 -5.09 0.89
C ASP A 74 25.10 -5.49 1.14
N THR A 75 24.13 -4.57 0.98
CA THR A 75 22.71 -4.82 1.27
C THR A 75 21.81 -4.30 0.16
N LEU A 76 20.59 -4.81 0.12
CA LEU A 76 19.50 -4.29 -0.69
C LEU A 76 18.46 -3.58 0.20
N PRO A 77 17.66 -2.62 -0.32
CA PRO A 77 16.62 -1.94 0.43
C PRO A 77 15.40 -2.86 0.62
N GLU A 78 15.50 -3.85 1.52
CA GLU A 78 14.54 -4.94 1.68
C GLU A 78 13.10 -4.43 1.90
N ALA A 79 12.89 -3.42 2.73
CA ALA A 79 11.57 -2.89 3.02
C ALA A 79 10.89 -2.29 1.76
N VAL A 80 11.66 -1.58 0.92
CA VAL A 80 11.17 -0.99 -0.33
C VAL A 80 10.87 -2.09 -1.34
N LEU A 81 11.78 -3.05 -1.52
CA LEU A 81 11.60 -4.19 -2.43
C LEU A 81 10.40 -5.04 -2.01
N SER A 82 10.24 -5.32 -0.71
CA SER A 82 9.08 -6.07 -0.19
C SER A 82 7.77 -5.37 -0.54
N ARG A 83 7.67 -4.05 -0.30
CA ARG A 83 6.48 -3.28 -0.61
C ARG A 83 6.14 -3.32 -2.11
N ILE A 84 7.12 -3.09 -2.98
CA ILE A 84 6.93 -3.15 -4.43
C ILE A 84 6.46 -4.55 -4.84
N ALA A 85 7.13 -5.61 -4.35
CA ALA A 85 6.79 -6.99 -4.69
C ALA A 85 5.37 -7.37 -4.25
N HIS A 86 4.93 -6.98 -3.04
CA HIS A 86 3.55 -7.19 -2.60
C HIS A 86 2.52 -6.47 -3.48
N LYS A 87 2.81 -5.23 -3.94
CA LYS A 87 1.95 -4.51 -4.87
C LYS A 87 1.92 -5.16 -6.25
N HIS A 88 3.06 -5.61 -6.76
CA HIS A 88 3.17 -6.32 -8.03
C HIS A 88 2.38 -7.63 -8.01
N THR A 89 2.59 -8.47 -7.00
CA THR A 89 1.87 -9.75 -6.87
C THR A 89 0.36 -9.55 -6.73
N ALA A 90 -0.09 -8.50 -6.03
CA ALA A 90 -1.50 -8.17 -5.92
C ALA A 90 -2.14 -7.72 -7.25
N LEU A 91 -1.34 -7.35 -8.24
CA LEU A 91 -1.77 -7.01 -9.61
C LEU A 91 -1.54 -8.13 -10.61
N GLY A 92 -0.91 -9.23 -10.19
CA GLY A 92 -0.59 -10.36 -11.06
C GLY A 92 0.62 -10.13 -11.97
N ILE A 93 1.58 -9.29 -11.54
CA ILE A 93 2.84 -9.09 -12.27
C ILE A 93 3.68 -10.37 -12.23
N VAL A 94 4.28 -10.72 -13.35
CA VAL A 94 5.11 -11.92 -13.53
C VAL A 94 6.46 -11.59 -14.16
N GLU A 95 7.43 -12.50 -14.01
CA GLU A 95 8.82 -12.33 -14.47
C GLU A 95 8.92 -11.94 -15.96
N GLU A 96 8.03 -12.48 -16.79
CA GLU A 96 8.02 -12.26 -18.24
C GLU A 96 7.75 -10.81 -18.65
N GLN A 97 7.25 -9.98 -17.73
CA GLN A 97 6.96 -8.56 -17.98
C GLN A 97 8.18 -7.65 -17.73
N TYR A 98 9.19 -8.10 -16.98
CA TYR A 98 10.38 -7.28 -16.68
C TYR A 98 11.22 -6.94 -17.93
N PRO A 99 11.46 -7.86 -18.88
CA PRO A 99 12.13 -7.51 -20.14
C PRO A 99 11.41 -6.41 -20.92
N LEU A 100 10.07 -6.45 -20.94
CA LEU A 100 9.26 -5.43 -21.60
C LEU A 100 9.43 -4.05 -20.96
N VAL A 101 9.41 -3.98 -19.62
CA VAL A 101 9.68 -2.73 -18.90
C VAL A 101 11.10 -2.23 -19.18
N TYR A 102 12.10 -3.12 -19.16
CA TYR A 102 13.49 -2.78 -19.48
C TYR A 102 13.64 -2.14 -20.87
N GLU A 103 13.11 -2.78 -21.90
CA GLU A 103 13.25 -2.30 -23.29
C GLU A 103 12.65 -0.88 -23.46
N ASN A 104 11.45 -0.67 -22.94
CA ASN A 104 10.77 0.62 -23.06
C ASN A 104 11.40 1.72 -22.19
N LEU A 105 11.87 1.38 -20.98
CA LEU A 105 12.54 2.34 -20.10
C LEU A 105 13.88 2.79 -20.67
N PHE A 106 14.69 1.86 -21.18
CA PHE A 106 15.99 2.18 -21.74
C PHE A 106 15.87 2.91 -23.08
N TRP A 107 14.83 2.65 -23.86
CA TRP A 107 14.48 3.47 -24.99
C TRP A 107 14.22 4.93 -24.56
N ALA A 108 13.38 5.17 -23.56
CA ALA A 108 13.05 6.51 -23.08
C ALA A 108 14.28 7.23 -22.48
N ILE A 109 15.15 6.51 -21.77
CA ILE A 109 16.43 7.04 -21.27
C ILE A 109 17.29 7.51 -22.44
N GLY A 110 17.40 6.72 -23.53
CA GLY A 110 18.13 7.08 -24.73
C GLY A 110 17.57 8.30 -25.43
N GLU A 111 16.24 8.43 -25.56
CA GLU A 111 15.58 9.58 -26.17
C GLU A 111 15.83 10.89 -25.40
N VAL A 112 15.77 10.82 -24.06
CA VAL A 112 15.92 12.02 -23.21
C VAL A 112 17.37 12.43 -23.03
N LEU A 113 18.27 11.48 -22.77
CA LEU A 113 19.68 11.77 -22.45
C LEU A 113 20.62 11.74 -23.66
N GLY A 114 20.19 11.20 -24.81
CA GLY A 114 20.92 11.19 -26.05
C GLY A 114 22.37 10.71 -25.92
N ASP A 115 23.32 11.53 -26.41
CA ASP A 115 24.74 11.17 -26.39
C ASP A 115 25.38 10.99 -25.02
N ALA A 116 24.69 11.40 -23.94
CA ALA A 116 25.15 11.14 -22.57
C ALA A 116 25.02 9.65 -22.18
N VAL A 117 24.19 8.88 -22.88
CA VAL A 117 24.07 7.43 -22.71
C VAL A 117 25.19 6.71 -23.47
N THR A 118 26.41 6.85 -22.98
CA THR A 118 27.54 6.08 -23.52
C THR A 118 27.36 4.60 -23.27
N PRO A 119 28.07 3.68 -23.98
CA PRO A 119 28.01 2.24 -23.70
C PRO A 119 28.30 1.88 -22.23
N ALA A 120 29.21 2.60 -21.59
CA ALA A 120 29.53 2.38 -20.18
C ALA A 120 28.38 2.78 -19.24
N VAL A 121 27.67 3.87 -19.56
CA VAL A 121 26.48 4.31 -18.82
C VAL A 121 25.33 3.31 -19.02
N ALA A 122 25.07 2.90 -20.26
CA ALA A 122 24.05 1.90 -20.56
C ALA A 122 24.32 0.57 -19.84
N ASP A 123 25.55 0.05 -19.89
CA ASP A 123 25.94 -1.17 -19.18
C ASP A 123 25.70 -1.05 -17.66
N ALA A 124 26.10 0.07 -17.04
CA ALA A 124 26.00 0.27 -15.60
C ALA A 124 24.54 0.37 -15.13
N TRP A 125 23.67 1.11 -15.84
CA TRP A 125 22.26 1.20 -15.51
C TRP A 125 21.48 -0.07 -15.84
N THR A 126 21.90 -0.82 -16.85
CA THR A 126 21.40 -2.18 -17.11
C THR A 126 21.66 -3.10 -15.90
N GLU A 127 22.86 -3.03 -15.31
CA GLU A 127 23.17 -3.78 -14.10
C GLU A 127 22.28 -3.38 -12.91
N VAL A 128 22.06 -2.08 -12.68
CA VAL A 128 21.14 -1.58 -11.63
C VAL A 128 19.73 -2.10 -11.85
N TYR A 129 19.22 -2.03 -13.09
CA TYR A 129 17.90 -2.51 -13.43
C TYR A 129 17.72 -4.00 -13.11
N TRP A 130 18.63 -4.84 -13.58
CA TRP A 130 18.50 -6.29 -13.37
C TRP A 130 18.77 -6.72 -11.93
N LEU A 131 19.60 -5.99 -11.19
CA LEU A 131 19.74 -6.22 -9.74
C LEU A 131 18.42 -5.97 -9.00
N MET A 132 17.69 -4.91 -9.36
CA MET A 132 16.37 -4.62 -8.79
C MET A 132 15.33 -5.65 -9.25
N ALA A 133 15.27 -5.92 -10.56
CA ALA A 133 14.33 -6.86 -11.16
C ALA A 133 14.49 -8.28 -10.60
N ASP A 134 15.71 -8.81 -10.54
CA ASP A 134 15.99 -10.14 -10.00
C ASP A 134 15.60 -10.25 -8.51
N ALA A 135 15.83 -9.18 -7.73
CA ALA A 135 15.43 -9.14 -6.33
C ALA A 135 13.90 -9.15 -6.19
N LEU A 136 13.18 -8.36 -6.99
CA LEU A 136 11.72 -8.31 -7.01
C LEU A 136 11.14 -9.66 -7.45
N VAL A 137 11.57 -10.20 -8.58
CA VAL A 137 11.13 -11.51 -9.10
C VAL A 137 11.31 -12.62 -8.06
N LYS A 138 12.43 -12.62 -7.33
CA LYS A 138 12.69 -13.59 -6.27
C LYS A 138 11.66 -13.50 -5.14
N ILE A 139 11.33 -12.27 -4.69
CA ILE A 139 10.34 -12.04 -3.63
C ILE A 139 8.95 -12.43 -4.14
N GLU A 140 8.58 -11.98 -5.34
CA GLU A 140 7.29 -12.25 -5.99
C GLU A 140 7.02 -13.75 -6.16
N LYS A 141 8.00 -14.50 -6.67
CA LYS A 141 7.93 -15.98 -6.74
C LYS A 141 7.70 -16.61 -5.36
N GLY A 142 8.36 -16.08 -4.32
CA GLY A 142 8.13 -16.52 -2.95
C GLY A 142 6.72 -16.24 -2.46
N LEU A 143 6.17 -15.07 -2.79
CA LEU A 143 4.81 -14.67 -2.44
C LEU A 143 3.75 -15.53 -3.17
N TYR A 144 3.93 -15.80 -4.47
CA TYR A 144 3.05 -16.69 -5.23
C TYR A 144 3.09 -18.13 -4.70
N ALA A 145 4.27 -18.64 -4.37
CA ALA A 145 4.43 -19.99 -3.84
C ALA A 145 3.77 -20.22 -2.46
N GLN A 146 3.48 -19.17 -1.71
CA GLN A 146 2.79 -19.23 -0.41
C GLN A 146 1.26 -19.27 -0.55
N GLN A 147 0.72 -19.08 -1.74
CA GLN A 147 -0.73 -19.04 -1.94
C GLN A 147 -1.33 -20.46 -1.88
N ALA A 148 -2.58 -20.55 -1.45
CA ALA A 148 -3.31 -21.81 -1.37
C ALA A 148 -3.74 -22.35 -2.74
N ASN A 149 -3.66 -21.52 -3.78
CA ASN A 149 -3.98 -21.85 -5.17
C ASN A 149 -3.01 -21.12 -6.12
N ASP A 150 -2.96 -21.54 -7.38
CA ASP A 150 -2.11 -20.99 -8.43
C ASP A 150 -2.77 -19.90 -9.28
N ARG A 151 -3.98 -19.47 -8.91
CA ARG A 151 -4.73 -18.44 -9.64
C ARG A 151 -4.32 -17.06 -9.17
N MET A 152 -4.12 -16.13 -10.10
CA MET A 152 -3.91 -14.70 -9.78
C MET A 152 -5.20 -14.05 -9.28
N TRP A 153 -6.34 -14.47 -9.80
CA TRP A 153 -7.67 -13.95 -9.50
C TRP A 153 -8.63 -15.09 -9.22
N THR A 154 -9.46 -14.92 -8.19
CA THR A 154 -10.53 -15.85 -7.84
C THR A 154 -11.86 -15.11 -7.77
N ASP A 155 -12.95 -15.82 -8.02
CA ASP A 155 -14.30 -15.28 -8.02
C ASP A 155 -14.86 -15.25 -6.60
N TRP A 156 -15.41 -14.10 -6.21
CA TRP A 156 -15.99 -13.87 -4.90
C TRP A 156 -17.38 -13.28 -5.02
N LYS A 157 -18.34 -13.87 -4.31
CA LYS A 157 -19.71 -13.41 -4.25
C LYS A 157 -19.89 -12.37 -3.17
N VAL A 158 -20.51 -11.25 -3.50
CA VAL A 158 -20.92 -10.24 -2.52
C VAL A 158 -22.08 -10.77 -1.69
N VAL A 159 -21.91 -10.88 -0.38
CA VAL A 159 -22.94 -11.37 0.54
C VAL A 159 -23.51 -10.28 1.45
N ALA A 160 -22.79 -9.17 1.62
CA ALA A 160 -23.31 -7.98 2.29
C ALA A 160 -22.67 -6.71 1.73
N LYS A 161 -23.41 -5.60 1.83
CA LYS A 161 -23.03 -4.25 1.41
C LYS A 161 -23.64 -3.25 2.37
N GLU A 162 -22.83 -2.66 3.24
CA GLU A 162 -23.31 -1.88 4.38
C GLU A 162 -22.62 -0.51 4.41
N PRO A 163 -23.37 0.61 4.51
CA PRO A 163 -22.78 1.94 4.69
C PRO A 163 -22.02 2.04 6.01
N THR A 164 -20.89 2.78 6.00
CA THR A 164 -20.12 3.11 7.19
C THR A 164 -19.50 4.49 7.07
N GLY A 165 -19.50 5.27 8.15
CA GLY A 165 -19.11 6.68 8.06
C GLY A 165 -19.95 7.46 7.04
N ASN A 166 -19.45 8.61 6.58
CA ASN A 166 -20.23 9.49 5.68
C ASN A 166 -20.10 9.16 4.19
N ALA A 167 -19.05 8.44 3.77
CA ALA A 167 -18.76 8.24 2.35
C ALA A 167 -18.10 6.89 2.06
N ALA A 168 -18.28 5.89 2.92
CA ALA A 168 -17.71 4.58 2.75
C ALA A 168 -18.77 3.47 2.83
N VAL A 169 -18.44 2.33 2.21
CA VAL A 169 -19.28 1.13 2.19
C VAL A 169 -18.39 -0.08 2.49
N THR A 170 -18.83 -0.91 3.42
CA THR A 170 -18.21 -2.19 3.72
C THR A 170 -18.85 -3.27 2.87
N PHE A 171 -18.02 -4.04 2.17
CA PHE A 171 -18.40 -5.20 1.39
C PHE A 171 -17.91 -6.47 2.08
N ARG A 172 -18.79 -7.47 2.14
CA ARG A 172 -18.45 -8.83 2.57
C ARG A 172 -18.56 -9.78 1.40
N PHE A 173 -17.59 -10.65 1.27
CA PHE A 173 -17.50 -11.60 0.18
C PHE A 173 -17.28 -13.00 0.73
N GLU A 174 -17.88 -13.98 0.03
CA GLU A 174 -17.61 -15.41 0.20
C GLU A 174 -17.07 -15.97 -1.13
N PRO A 175 -16.21 -17.03 -1.09
CA PRO A 175 -15.77 -17.69 -2.32
C PRO A 175 -16.95 -18.10 -3.20
N ALA A 176 -16.87 -17.84 -4.51
CA ALA A 176 -17.93 -18.22 -5.43
C ALA A 176 -17.82 -19.68 -5.90
N ASP A 177 -16.69 -20.32 -5.69
CA ASP A 177 -16.42 -21.73 -6.00
C ASP A 177 -15.57 -22.40 -4.89
N ASP A 178 -15.26 -23.69 -5.09
CA ASP A 178 -14.50 -24.51 -4.14
C ASP A 178 -12.97 -24.32 -4.25
N THR A 179 -12.48 -23.28 -4.93
CA THR A 179 -11.05 -22.97 -5.02
C THR A 179 -10.48 -22.70 -3.63
N PRO A 180 -9.43 -23.41 -3.19
CA PRO A 180 -8.79 -23.14 -1.89
C PRO A 180 -8.35 -21.69 -1.78
N GLN A 181 -8.72 -21.01 -0.70
CA GLN A 181 -8.41 -19.60 -0.53
C GLN A 181 -7.27 -19.39 0.48
N THR A 182 -6.36 -18.49 0.14
CA THR A 182 -5.28 -18.10 1.06
C THR A 182 -5.83 -17.27 2.21
N ARG A 183 -5.40 -17.56 3.43
CA ARG A 183 -5.70 -16.72 4.60
C ARG A 183 -4.91 -15.42 4.51
N GLY A 184 -5.58 -14.30 4.71
CA GLY A 184 -4.93 -13.00 4.81
C GLY A 184 -4.27 -12.78 6.17
N LYS A 185 -3.59 -11.65 6.29
CA LYS A 185 -3.05 -11.15 7.56
C LYS A 185 -3.70 -9.80 7.88
N ALA A 186 -3.89 -9.49 9.16
CA ALA A 186 -4.39 -8.19 9.59
C ALA A 186 -3.39 -7.09 9.20
N GLY A 187 -3.89 -6.05 8.54
CA GLY A 187 -3.08 -5.03 7.88
C GLY A 187 -2.84 -5.28 6.38
N GLY A 188 -3.04 -6.53 5.90
CA GLY A 188 -2.95 -6.86 4.49
C GLY A 188 -4.15 -6.38 3.66
N TYR A 189 -4.05 -6.56 2.34
CA TYR A 189 -5.04 -6.10 1.38
C TYR A 189 -5.27 -7.11 0.25
N VAL A 190 -6.34 -6.92 -0.49
CA VAL A 190 -6.64 -7.59 -1.75
C VAL A 190 -6.81 -6.56 -2.86
N SER A 191 -6.52 -6.94 -4.11
CA SER A 191 -6.94 -6.18 -5.27
C SER A 191 -8.34 -6.62 -5.69
N VAL A 192 -9.20 -5.65 -5.95
CA VAL A 192 -10.50 -5.84 -6.61
C VAL A 192 -10.33 -5.52 -8.07
N ARG A 193 -10.79 -6.41 -8.97
CA ARG A 193 -10.75 -6.22 -10.42
C ARG A 193 -12.17 -6.16 -10.98
N LEU A 194 -12.51 -5.05 -11.63
CA LEU A 194 -13.84 -4.82 -12.21
C LEU A 194 -13.73 -4.36 -13.66
N LYS A 195 -14.73 -4.73 -14.47
CA LYS A 195 -14.93 -4.10 -15.77
C LYS A 195 -15.55 -2.72 -15.57
N VAL A 196 -14.93 -1.71 -16.14
CA VAL A 196 -15.44 -0.34 -16.15
C VAL A 196 -16.24 -0.07 -17.43
N GLU A 197 -16.83 1.13 -17.55
CA GLU A 197 -17.82 1.45 -18.60
C GLU A 197 -17.36 1.16 -20.05
N ASP A 198 -16.08 1.32 -20.36
CA ASP A 198 -15.53 1.04 -21.69
C ASP A 198 -15.18 -0.45 -21.94
N GLY A 199 -15.47 -1.31 -20.95
CA GLY A 199 -15.25 -2.76 -21.05
C GLY A 199 -13.85 -3.22 -20.64
N LEU A 200 -12.90 -2.31 -20.37
CA LEU A 200 -11.60 -2.64 -19.81
C LEU A 200 -11.72 -2.96 -18.32
N ARG A 201 -10.81 -3.80 -17.84
CA ARG A 201 -10.72 -4.09 -16.40
C ARG A 201 -9.83 -3.04 -15.73
N GLN A 202 -10.24 -2.63 -14.54
CA GLN A 202 -9.42 -1.80 -13.66
C GLN A 202 -9.30 -2.44 -12.28
N CYS A 203 -8.12 -2.33 -11.70
CA CYS A 203 -7.81 -2.87 -10.37
C CYS A 203 -7.62 -1.76 -9.35
N ARG A 204 -8.08 -2.00 -8.10
CA ARG A 204 -7.71 -1.20 -6.93
C ARG A 204 -7.49 -2.09 -5.74
N GLN A 205 -6.50 -1.72 -4.94
CA GLN A 205 -6.14 -2.40 -3.69
C GLN A 205 -6.99 -1.84 -2.55
N TYR A 206 -7.58 -2.73 -1.76
CA TYR A 206 -8.34 -2.40 -0.56
C TYR A 206 -7.87 -3.25 0.60
N SER A 207 -7.55 -2.60 1.72
CA SER A 207 -7.18 -3.31 2.94
C SER A 207 -8.32 -4.21 3.40
N LEU A 208 -7.97 -5.40 3.87
CA LEU A 208 -8.90 -6.20 4.66
C LEU A 208 -9.23 -5.41 5.92
N SER A 209 -10.51 -5.23 6.22
CA SER A 209 -10.95 -4.39 7.33
C SER A 209 -11.49 -5.19 8.53
N GLU A 210 -11.80 -6.47 8.35
CA GLU A 210 -12.26 -7.39 9.39
C GLU A 210 -11.89 -8.82 9.00
N LYS A 211 -11.78 -9.74 9.98
CA LYS A 211 -11.56 -11.19 9.79
C LYS A 211 -10.47 -11.54 8.78
N ALA A 212 -9.41 -10.76 8.77
CA ALA A 212 -8.34 -10.88 7.76
C ALA A 212 -7.75 -12.30 7.66
N GLY A 213 -7.71 -13.05 8.76
CA GLY A 213 -7.25 -14.44 8.81
C GLY A 213 -8.26 -15.50 8.31
N SER A 214 -9.45 -15.12 7.82
CA SER A 214 -10.40 -16.07 7.26
C SER A 214 -9.98 -16.51 5.84
N ALA A 215 -10.25 -17.77 5.48
CA ALA A 215 -10.19 -18.26 4.11
C ALA A 215 -11.57 -18.20 3.42
N ASP A 216 -12.64 -18.18 4.22
CA ASP A 216 -14.02 -18.29 3.75
C ASP A 216 -14.72 -16.94 3.61
N GLU A 217 -14.06 -15.88 4.01
CA GLU A 217 -14.63 -14.53 3.98
C GLU A 217 -13.56 -13.48 3.68
N ARG A 218 -13.94 -12.44 2.93
CA ARG A 218 -13.17 -11.20 2.76
C ARG A 218 -14.06 -10.03 3.11
N VAL A 219 -13.52 -9.09 3.86
CA VAL A 219 -14.20 -7.84 4.20
C VAL A 219 -13.31 -6.68 3.83
N ILE A 220 -13.80 -5.80 2.97
CA ILE A 220 -13.14 -4.56 2.59
C ILE A 220 -14.07 -3.37 2.83
N THR A 221 -13.49 -2.22 3.12
CA THR A 221 -14.25 -0.98 3.27
C THR A 221 -13.74 0.03 2.25
N VAL A 222 -14.65 0.47 1.38
CA VAL A 222 -14.37 1.30 0.21
C VAL A 222 -14.93 2.69 0.46
N LYS A 223 -14.06 3.70 0.46
CA LYS A 223 -14.46 5.11 0.45
C LYS A 223 -14.69 5.56 -0.99
N LEU A 224 -15.75 6.34 -1.22
CA LEU A 224 -16.04 6.95 -2.52
C LEU A 224 -14.91 7.94 -2.88
N ASP A 225 -14.32 7.71 -4.04
CA ASP A 225 -13.47 8.66 -4.76
C ASP A 225 -14.24 9.09 -6.02
N GLU A 226 -14.82 10.30 -6.01
CA GLU A 226 -15.66 10.80 -7.11
C GLU A 226 -14.88 10.91 -8.44
N GLY A 227 -13.56 11.12 -8.38
CA GLY A 227 -12.69 11.15 -9.56
C GLY A 227 -12.19 9.78 -10.02
N GLY A 228 -12.43 8.73 -9.23
CA GLY A 228 -12.00 7.37 -9.51
C GLY A 228 -12.95 6.62 -10.45
N GLU A 229 -12.48 5.49 -10.97
CA GLU A 229 -13.29 4.61 -11.85
C GLU A 229 -13.84 3.38 -11.09
N VAL A 230 -13.11 2.87 -10.09
CA VAL A 230 -13.44 1.61 -9.40
C VAL A 230 -14.32 1.82 -8.18
N SER A 231 -14.01 2.79 -7.30
CA SER A 231 -14.82 3.01 -6.09
C SER A 231 -16.26 3.46 -6.40
N PRO A 232 -16.54 4.35 -7.39
CA PRO A 232 -17.92 4.63 -7.80
C PRO A 232 -18.62 3.39 -8.35
N MET A 233 -17.94 2.59 -9.20
CA MET A 233 -18.50 1.36 -9.76
C MET A 233 -18.87 0.37 -8.65
N LEU A 234 -17.97 0.12 -7.68
CA LEU A 234 -18.24 -0.75 -6.54
C LEU A 234 -19.46 -0.27 -5.75
N ILE A 235 -19.47 1.03 -5.39
CA ILE A 235 -20.50 1.57 -4.50
C ILE A 235 -21.86 1.69 -5.18
N GLN A 236 -21.90 2.04 -6.47
CA GLN A 236 -23.15 2.36 -7.17
C GLN A 236 -23.73 1.18 -7.95
N ASN A 237 -22.88 0.27 -8.46
CA ASN A 237 -23.30 -0.74 -9.41
C ASN A 237 -23.17 -2.19 -8.91
N VAL A 238 -22.29 -2.46 -7.93
CA VAL A 238 -22.13 -3.81 -7.37
C VAL A 238 -23.16 -4.03 -6.27
N GLU A 239 -23.94 -5.10 -6.38
CA GLU A 239 -25.02 -5.44 -5.45
C GLU A 239 -24.80 -6.81 -4.79
N VAL A 240 -25.52 -7.06 -3.69
CA VAL A 240 -25.50 -8.35 -3.02
C VAL A 240 -25.96 -9.46 -4.01
N GLY A 241 -25.13 -10.48 -4.13
CA GLY A 241 -25.33 -11.58 -5.10
C GLY A 241 -24.40 -11.53 -6.30
N ASP A 242 -23.82 -10.37 -6.61
CA ASP A 242 -22.85 -10.22 -7.70
C ASP A 242 -21.55 -10.97 -7.38
N VAL A 243 -20.86 -11.37 -8.45
CA VAL A 243 -19.56 -12.04 -8.38
C VAL A 243 -18.50 -11.10 -8.96
N ILE A 244 -17.44 -10.85 -8.19
CA ILE A 244 -16.31 -10.05 -8.62
C ILE A 244 -14.99 -10.77 -8.39
N GLU A 245 -13.95 -10.37 -9.11
CA GLU A 245 -12.63 -10.96 -9.00
C GLU A 245 -11.81 -10.27 -7.91
N LEU A 246 -11.29 -11.07 -6.98
CA LEU A 246 -10.30 -10.62 -5.99
C LEU A 246 -8.97 -11.34 -6.20
N SER A 247 -7.87 -10.63 -5.93
CA SER A 247 -6.56 -11.28 -5.81
C SER A 247 -6.46 -12.12 -4.54
N ASN A 248 -5.44 -12.96 -4.45
CA ASN A 248 -4.98 -13.44 -3.15
C ASN A 248 -4.61 -12.26 -2.24
N PRO A 249 -4.61 -12.42 -0.90
CA PRO A 249 -4.23 -11.36 0.02
C PRO A 249 -2.71 -11.18 0.06
N TYR A 250 -2.29 -9.92 0.06
CA TYR A 250 -0.89 -9.48 0.15
C TYR A 250 -0.75 -8.35 1.15
N GLY A 251 0.46 -7.84 1.37
CA GLY A 251 0.77 -6.69 2.23
C GLY A 251 2.06 -6.91 3.00
N ASP A 252 2.90 -5.88 3.06
CA ASP A 252 4.17 -5.86 3.80
C ASP A 252 4.02 -5.23 5.19
N ILE A 253 2.94 -4.49 5.44
CA ILE A 253 2.61 -3.87 6.73
C ILE A 253 1.50 -4.66 7.41
N THR A 254 1.85 -5.79 7.98
CA THR A 254 0.89 -6.69 8.65
C THR A 254 1.23 -6.86 10.12
N LEU A 255 0.25 -7.35 10.89
CA LEU A 255 0.49 -7.84 12.24
C LEU A 255 1.33 -9.11 12.16
N GLU A 256 2.66 -8.98 12.37
CA GLU A 256 3.61 -10.05 12.08
C GLU A 256 3.74 -11.08 13.19
N ASP A 257 3.62 -10.65 14.43
CA ASP A 257 3.86 -11.51 15.58
C ASP A 257 2.59 -11.72 16.41
N GLU A 258 1.96 -12.86 16.25
CA GLU A 258 0.84 -13.30 17.11
C GLU A 258 1.22 -13.37 18.61
N GLY A 259 2.51 -13.32 18.94
CA GLY A 259 3.02 -13.35 20.31
C GLY A 259 3.79 -12.10 20.77
N SER A 260 3.83 -11.03 19.96
CA SER A 260 4.53 -9.81 20.34
C SER A 260 3.82 -9.10 21.49
N THR A 261 4.57 -8.77 22.54
CA THR A 261 4.10 -7.98 23.69
C THR A 261 4.51 -6.51 23.60
N ALA A 262 5.33 -6.13 22.59
CA ALA A 262 5.73 -4.75 22.39
C ALA A 262 4.51 -3.86 22.10
N PRO A 263 4.41 -2.67 22.70
CA PRO A 263 3.30 -1.76 22.47
C PRO A 263 3.08 -1.49 20.97
N LEU A 264 1.83 -1.36 20.55
CA LEU A 264 1.44 -1.04 19.18
C LEU A 264 0.77 0.33 19.13
N VAL A 265 1.28 1.20 18.28
CA VAL A 265 0.70 2.52 18.03
C VAL A 265 0.22 2.58 16.59
N LEU A 266 -1.08 2.80 16.42
CA LEU A 266 -1.73 2.96 15.12
C LEU A 266 -2.07 4.45 14.96
N ALA A 267 -1.46 5.14 13.99
CA ALA A 267 -1.76 6.53 13.70
C ALA A 267 -2.33 6.65 12.29
N THR A 268 -3.62 6.96 12.19
CA THR A 268 -4.40 6.86 10.95
C THR A 268 -5.19 8.13 10.66
N ALA A 269 -5.57 8.35 9.39
CA ALA A 269 -6.48 9.42 9.01
C ALA A 269 -7.45 8.98 7.90
N GLY A 270 -8.71 9.39 8.01
CA GLY A 270 -9.77 9.08 7.05
C GLY A 270 -9.88 7.58 6.80
N ILE A 271 -9.94 7.15 5.54
CA ILE A 271 -10.08 5.71 5.21
C ILE A 271 -8.83 4.89 5.54
N GLY A 272 -7.71 5.51 5.90
CA GLY A 272 -6.53 4.83 6.46
C GLY A 272 -6.80 4.10 7.78
N ILE A 273 -8.00 4.20 8.35
CA ILE A 273 -8.45 3.39 9.49
C ILE A 273 -8.59 1.90 9.15
N THR A 274 -8.78 1.53 7.88
CA THR A 274 -9.14 0.16 7.47
C THR A 274 -8.10 -0.90 7.87
N PRO A 275 -6.78 -0.76 7.63
CA PRO A 275 -5.81 -1.74 8.12
C PRO A 275 -5.73 -1.76 9.66
N ALA A 276 -5.91 -0.62 10.32
CA ALA A 276 -5.93 -0.55 11.78
C ALA A 276 -7.15 -1.29 12.36
N ALA A 277 -8.33 -1.16 11.74
CA ALA A 277 -9.53 -1.89 12.14
C ALA A 277 -9.33 -3.41 12.08
N ALA A 278 -8.69 -3.91 11.01
CA ALA A 278 -8.37 -5.34 10.90
C ALA A 278 -7.35 -5.81 11.96
N ILE A 279 -6.37 -4.97 12.28
CA ILE A 279 -5.37 -5.28 13.33
C ILE A 279 -6.05 -5.33 14.70
N LEU A 280 -6.90 -4.37 15.01
CA LEU A 280 -7.68 -4.34 16.27
C LEU A 280 -8.60 -5.53 16.38
N ASP A 281 -9.35 -5.87 15.32
CA ASP A 281 -10.20 -7.07 15.28
C ASP A 281 -9.40 -8.36 15.54
N ALA A 282 -8.23 -8.49 14.90
CA ALA A 282 -7.38 -9.67 15.08
C ALA A 282 -6.86 -9.78 16.53
N LEU A 283 -6.37 -8.69 17.11
CA LEU A 283 -5.89 -8.66 18.50
C LEU A 283 -7.00 -8.93 19.50
N ALA A 284 -8.19 -8.35 19.29
CA ALA A 284 -9.36 -8.60 20.13
C ALA A 284 -9.79 -10.07 20.09
N ARG A 285 -9.86 -10.69 18.90
CA ARG A 285 -10.20 -12.13 18.73
C ARG A 285 -9.17 -13.06 19.35
N GLN A 286 -7.91 -12.66 19.40
CA GLN A 286 -6.83 -13.41 20.04
C GLN A 286 -6.82 -13.25 21.57
N GLY A 287 -7.61 -12.32 22.13
CA GLY A 287 -7.57 -11.94 23.54
C GLY A 287 -6.21 -11.39 23.95
N SER A 288 -5.63 -10.53 23.12
CA SER A 288 -4.28 -10.01 23.30
C SER A 288 -4.17 -9.10 24.52
N ASP A 289 -3.14 -9.29 25.35
CA ASP A 289 -2.77 -8.40 26.46
C ASP A 289 -1.84 -7.23 26.01
N ARG A 290 -1.60 -7.11 24.70
CA ARG A 290 -0.73 -6.08 24.13
C ARG A 290 -1.31 -4.68 24.38
N GLN A 291 -0.46 -3.73 24.78
CA GLN A 291 -0.86 -2.32 24.81
C GLN A 291 -1.07 -1.83 23.37
N VAL A 292 -2.25 -1.27 23.09
CA VAL A 292 -2.59 -0.72 21.78
C VAL A 292 -3.10 0.70 21.92
N LEU A 293 -2.46 1.65 21.23
CA LEU A 293 -2.87 3.05 21.18
C LEU A 293 -3.32 3.38 19.75
N LEU A 294 -4.58 3.76 19.59
CA LEU A 294 -5.10 4.27 18.32
C LEU A 294 -5.17 5.79 18.35
N PHE A 295 -4.49 6.43 17.41
CA PHE A 295 -4.65 7.84 17.07
C PHE A 295 -5.31 7.93 15.70
N HIS A 296 -6.46 8.57 15.60
CA HIS A 296 -7.16 8.68 14.33
C HIS A 296 -7.63 10.12 14.08
N GLY A 297 -7.41 10.61 12.86
CA GLY A 297 -7.86 11.93 12.41
C GLY A 297 -9.00 11.84 11.40
N ASP A 298 -10.09 12.57 11.60
CA ASP A 298 -11.18 12.68 10.62
C ASP A 298 -11.92 14.03 10.73
N ALA A 299 -12.88 14.28 9.84
CA ALA A 299 -13.65 15.51 9.83
C ALA A 299 -14.62 15.62 11.03
N SER A 300 -15.31 14.53 11.39
CA SER A 300 -16.21 14.43 12.53
C SER A 300 -16.35 12.97 12.96
N TRP A 301 -17.00 12.72 14.10
CA TRP A 301 -17.31 11.37 14.57
C TRP A 301 -18.13 10.56 13.56
N GLU A 302 -19.11 11.20 12.90
CA GLU A 302 -19.97 10.57 11.89
C GLU A 302 -19.19 10.22 10.61
N ALA A 303 -18.08 10.92 10.35
CA ALA A 303 -17.23 10.65 9.20
C ALA A 303 -16.33 9.41 9.38
N VAL A 304 -16.02 9.05 10.62
CA VAL A 304 -15.15 7.90 10.92
C VAL A 304 -15.78 6.61 10.38
N ALA A 305 -15.10 6.00 9.42
CA ALA A 305 -15.48 4.69 8.93
C ALA A 305 -15.19 3.61 9.97
N LEU A 306 -16.00 2.55 10.03
CA LEU A 306 -15.83 1.39 10.93
C LEU A 306 -15.78 1.76 12.43
N ARG A 307 -16.35 2.91 12.82
CA ARG A 307 -16.25 3.39 14.21
C ARG A 307 -16.80 2.41 15.24
N GLU A 308 -17.92 1.76 14.96
CA GLU A 308 -18.53 0.77 15.84
C GLU A 308 -17.60 -0.44 16.01
N GLN A 309 -17.09 -1.02 14.92
CA GLN A 309 -16.15 -2.13 14.94
C GLN A 309 -14.85 -1.79 15.69
N VAL A 310 -14.31 -0.59 15.47
CA VAL A 310 -13.08 -0.12 16.10
C VAL A 310 -13.27 0.04 17.60
N THR A 311 -14.37 0.65 18.04
CA THR A 311 -14.67 0.84 19.47
C THR A 311 -14.95 -0.49 20.17
N GLU A 312 -15.68 -1.41 19.54
CA GLU A 312 -15.92 -2.76 20.08
C GLU A 312 -14.62 -3.56 20.23
N SER A 313 -13.74 -3.50 19.21
CA SER A 313 -12.44 -4.18 19.26
C SER A 313 -11.55 -3.61 20.36
N LEU A 314 -11.50 -2.29 20.52
CA LEU A 314 -10.73 -1.63 21.59
C LEU A 314 -11.29 -1.98 22.98
N ALA A 315 -12.59 -1.98 23.14
CA ALA A 315 -13.24 -2.36 24.42
C ALA A 315 -12.95 -3.82 24.82
N ALA A 316 -12.68 -4.69 23.85
CA ALA A 316 -12.28 -6.09 24.10
C ALA A 316 -10.79 -6.24 24.45
N LEU A 317 -9.96 -5.21 24.28
CA LEU A 317 -8.54 -5.21 24.60
C LEU A 317 -8.28 -4.63 25.98
N PRO A 318 -7.70 -5.39 26.95
CA PRO A 318 -7.45 -4.90 28.32
C PRO A 318 -6.62 -3.63 28.39
N HIS A 319 -5.75 -3.39 27.40
CA HIS A 319 -4.84 -2.26 27.31
C HIS A 319 -5.01 -1.49 26.01
N GLY A 320 -6.26 -1.44 25.49
CA GLY A 320 -6.63 -0.65 24.32
C GLY A 320 -7.03 0.76 24.72
N ASP A 321 -6.51 1.76 24.03
CA ASP A 321 -6.91 3.17 24.19
C ASP A 321 -7.02 3.86 22.83
N ALA A 322 -7.94 4.83 22.68
CA ALA A 322 -8.15 5.57 21.46
C ALA A 322 -8.28 7.06 21.69
N ARG A 323 -7.59 7.82 20.86
CA ARG A 323 -7.69 9.27 20.80
C ARG A 323 -7.99 9.71 19.36
N LEU A 324 -9.16 10.33 19.15
CA LEU A 324 -9.60 10.80 17.84
C LEU A 324 -9.47 12.32 17.75
N PHE A 325 -8.80 12.76 16.70
CA PHE A 325 -8.61 14.18 16.35
C PHE A 325 -9.61 14.54 15.26
N LEU A 326 -10.61 15.33 15.64
CA LEU A 326 -11.77 15.62 14.81
C LEU A 326 -11.83 17.10 14.45
N GLY A 327 -12.19 17.40 13.20
CA GLY A 327 -12.47 18.78 12.80
C GLY A 327 -13.67 19.38 13.53
N VAL A 328 -14.67 18.52 13.83
CA VAL A 328 -15.83 18.85 14.67
C VAL A 328 -16.00 17.74 15.70
N ARG A 329 -15.90 18.08 16.98
CA ARG A 329 -16.11 17.14 18.10
C ARG A 329 -17.61 16.88 18.31
N PRO A 330 -17.97 15.64 18.75
CA PRO A 330 -19.29 15.38 19.30
C PRO A 330 -19.49 16.14 20.62
N GLU A 331 -20.73 16.34 21.03
CA GLU A 331 -21.07 17.03 22.29
C GLU A 331 -20.52 16.27 23.52
N HIS A 332 -20.49 14.94 23.44
CA HIS A 332 -19.91 14.06 24.43
C HIS A 332 -18.99 13.06 23.77
N ASP A 333 -17.91 12.70 24.45
CA ASP A 333 -17.01 11.65 23.97
C ASP A 333 -17.76 10.30 23.89
N PRO A 334 -17.59 9.54 22.78
CA PRO A 334 -18.11 8.19 22.69
C PRO A 334 -17.47 7.25 23.73
N ASP A 335 -18.18 6.21 24.12
CA ASP A 335 -17.70 5.26 25.13
C ASP A 335 -16.33 4.65 24.70
N GLY A 336 -15.36 4.75 25.60
CA GLY A 336 -14.02 4.18 25.40
C GLY A 336 -13.12 4.97 24.43
N VAL A 337 -13.51 6.19 24.04
CA VAL A 337 -12.76 7.03 23.09
C VAL A 337 -12.61 8.44 23.62
N THR A 338 -11.41 8.98 23.61
CA THR A 338 -11.15 10.39 23.87
C THR A 338 -11.19 11.17 22.56
N THR A 339 -11.99 12.24 22.46
CA THR A 339 -12.00 13.12 21.28
C THR A 339 -11.29 14.44 21.55
N VAL A 340 -10.52 14.90 20.56
CA VAL A 340 -9.77 16.17 20.58
C VAL A 340 -10.13 16.95 19.33
N GLU A 341 -10.38 18.26 19.44
CA GLU A 341 -10.62 19.09 18.28
C GLU A 341 -9.29 19.50 17.63
N GLY A 342 -9.22 19.36 16.30
CA GLY A 342 -8.07 19.82 15.52
C GLY A 342 -7.16 18.72 14.98
N VAL A 343 -5.89 19.06 14.77
CA VAL A 343 -4.91 18.20 14.08
C VAL A 343 -4.20 17.30 15.08
N MET A 344 -3.90 16.08 14.68
CA MET A 344 -3.17 15.10 15.50
C MET A 344 -1.86 15.66 16.08
N HIS A 345 -1.68 15.51 17.39
CA HIS A 345 -0.49 15.82 18.17
C HIS A 345 -0.29 14.78 19.28
N PHE A 346 0.89 14.78 19.91
CA PHE A 346 1.28 13.79 20.91
C PHE A 346 1.76 14.41 22.22
N ASP A 347 1.55 15.72 22.43
CA ASP A 347 2.14 16.49 23.54
C ASP A 347 1.71 15.99 24.93
N ASP A 348 0.50 15.45 25.04
CA ASP A 348 -0.10 14.97 26.31
C ASP A 348 -0.09 13.45 26.42
N VAL A 349 0.69 12.74 25.60
CA VAL A 349 0.72 11.26 25.58
C VAL A 349 2.12 10.75 25.79
N GLU A 350 2.27 9.82 26.72
CA GLU A 350 3.51 9.07 26.85
C GLU A 350 3.59 8.01 25.73
N LEU A 351 4.44 8.27 24.74
CA LEU A 351 4.65 7.36 23.61
C LEU A 351 5.65 6.27 23.96
N PRO A 352 5.33 4.98 23.75
CA PRO A 352 6.23 3.88 24.03
C PRO A 352 7.44 3.90 23.07
N ARG A 353 8.66 4.07 23.61
CA ARG A 353 9.88 4.15 22.79
C ARG A 353 10.29 2.82 22.14
N ASP A 354 9.89 1.72 22.72
CA ASP A 354 10.08 0.34 22.26
C ASP A 354 8.86 -0.21 21.50
N GLY A 355 7.88 0.66 21.22
CA GLY A 355 6.67 0.31 20.50
C GLY A 355 6.86 0.20 18.98
N HIS A 356 5.95 -0.51 18.34
CA HIS A 356 5.81 -0.56 16.88
C HIS A 356 4.76 0.47 16.44
N TYR A 357 5.10 1.29 15.45
CA TYR A 357 4.26 2.36 14.96
C TYR A 357 3.85 2.07 13.52
N ILE A 358 2.55 2.13 13.24
CA ILE A 358 1.99 1.96 11.89
C ILE A 358 1.21 3.22 11.53
N LEU A 359 1.62 3.86 10.43
CA LEU A 359 0.93 5.02 9.88
C LEU A 359 0.12 4.62 8.65
N CYS A 360 -1.12 5.14 8.52
CA CYS A 360 -1.90 4.99 7.30
C CYS A 360 -2.85 6.18 7.10
N GLY A 361 -2.82 6.78 5.91
CA GLY A 361 -3.66 7.93 5.56
C GLY A 361 -3.05 8.73 4.40
N PRO A 362 -3.52 9.97 4.17
CA PRO A 362 -2.93 10.84 3.14
C PRO A 362 -1.43 11.05 3.35
N LEU A 363 -0.67 11.15 2.26
CA LEU A 363 0.80 11.26 2.31
C LEU A 363 1.27 12.39 3.24
N ALA A 364 0.71 13.59 3.08
CA ALA A 364 1.06 14.74 3.92
C ALA A 364 0.78 14.51 5.42
N PHE A 365 -0.32 13.78 5.74
CA PHE A 365 -0.62 13.37 7.11
C PHE A 365 0.48 12.43 7.65
N MET A 366 0.84 11.40 6.90
CA MET A 366 1.84 10.42 7.33
C MET A 366 3.22 11.06 7.51
N GLN A 367 3.64 11.94 6.59
CA GLN A 367 4.91 12.68 6.68
C GLN A 367 4.95 13.57 7.91
N SER A 368 3.90 14.37 8.13
CA SER A 368 3.77 15.23 9.33
C SER A 368 3.76 14.41 10.62
N THR A 369 3.01 13.31 10.66
CA THR A 369 2.90 12.45 11.83
C THR A 369 4.24 11.78 12.13
N ARG A 370 4.95 11.27 11.11
CA ARG A 370 6.28 10.70 11.28
C ARG A 370 7.27 11.70 11.88
N SER A 371 7.29 12.93 11.36
CA SER A 371 8.17 13.98 11.92
C SER A 371 7.87 14.23 13.39
N LYS A 372 6.61 14.41 13.77
CA LYS A 372 6.18 14.62 15.16
C LYS A 372 6.57 13.46 16.09
N LEU A 373 6.43 12.22 15.61
CA LEU A 373 6.85 11.04 16.38
C LEU A 373 8.36 11.00 16.60
N ILE A 374 9.15 11.31 15.58
CA ILE A 374 10.62 11.40 15.70
C ILE A 374 11.03 12.53 16.66
N ASP A 375 10.41 13.70 16.55
CA ASP A 375 10.64 14.84 17.45
C ASP A 375 10.28 14.49 18.90
N ALA A 376 9.27 13.64 19.12
CA ALA A 376 8.91 13.09 20.42
C ALA A 376 9.86 11.97 20.92
N GLY A 377 10.88 11.60 20.15
CA GLY A 377 11.91 10.62 20.49
C GLY A 377 11.61 9.18 20.11
N VAL A 378 10.64 8.94 19.22
CA VAL A 378 10.38 7.61 18.65
C VAL A 378 11.45 7.28 17.61
N PRO A 379 12.10 6.11 17.67
CA PRO A 379 13.09 5.71 16.67
C PRO A 379 12.46 5.63 15.26
N ALA A 380 13.10 6.24 14.27
CA ALA A 380 12.60 6.24 12.90
C ALA A 380 12.40 4.81 12.33
N THR A 381 13.21 3.85 12.78
CA THR A 381 13.15 2.42 12.42
C THR A 381 11.94 1.68 12.99
N SER A 382 11.32 2.22 14.04
CA SER A 382 10.09 1.66 14.63
C SER A 382 8.82 2.12 13.92
N ILE A 383 8.93 3.08 12.97
CA ILE A 383 7.81 3.69 12.28
C ILE A 383 7.69 3.10 10.88
N ARG A 384 6.62 2.34 10.65
CA ARG A 384 6.24 1.77 9.36
C ARG A 384 5.02 2.51 8.82
N TYR A 385 4.77 2.45 7.53
CA TYR A 385 3.60 3.09 6.93
C TYR A 385 3.01 2.24 5.80
N GLU A 386 1.67 2.26 5.70
CA GLU A 386 0.92 1.71 4.58
C GLU A 386 0.46 2.85 3.67
N ILE A 387 0.71 2.73 2.37
CA ILE A 387 0.35 3.75 1.39
C ILE A 387 -0.66 3.22 0.38
N PHE A 388 -1.78 3.93 0.23
CA PHE A 388 -2.81 3.62 -0.75
C PHE A 388 -2.45 4.25 -2.10
N GLY A 389 -2.18 3.40 -3.09
CA GLY A 389 -1.75 3.82 -4.41
C GLY A 389 -0.22 3.74 -4.62
N PRO A 390 0.33 4.50 -5.58
CA PRO A 390 1.76 4.57 -5.85
C PRO A 390 2.53 5.14 -4.65
N ASP A 391 3.72 4.58 -4.36
CA ASP A 391 4.54 5.07 -3.23
C ASP A 391 5.27 6.37 -3.61
N LEU A 392 4.61 7.49 -3.34
CA LEU A 392 5.18 8.82 -3.58
C LEU A 392 6.12 9.27 -2.46
N TRP A 393 6.25 8.53 -1.37
CA TRP A 393 7.19 8.88 -0.30
C TRP A 393 8.63 8.73 -0.74
N LEU A 394 8.92 7.78 -1.62
CA LEU A 394 10.25 7.59 -2.19
C LEU A 394 10.61 8.65 -3.24
N ALA A 395 9.61 9.39 -3.76
CA ALA A 395 9.78 10.45 -4.73
C ALA A 395 9.86 11.85 -4.09
N ALA A 396 9.70 11.97 -2.77
CA ALA A 396 9.62 13.24 -2.04
C ALA A 396 10.98 13.67 -1.46
#